data_b2f9e5e651028eb5cefee1b322aba2fb
#
_entry.id   b2f9e5e651028eb5cefee1b322aba2fb
#
_cell.length_a   1.000
_cell.length_b   1.000
_cell.length_c   1.000
_cell.angle_alpha   90.00
_cell.angle_beta   90.00
_cell.angle_gamma   90.00
#
_symmetry.space_group_name_H-M   'P 1'
#
loop_
_entity.id
_entity.type
_entity.pdbx_description
1 polymer ?
#
loop_
_entity_poly.entity_id
_entity_poly.type
_entity_poly.pdbx_seq_one_letter_code
_entity_poly.pdbx_strand_id
1 'polypeptide(L)'
;VGSVRMWIRDSAYDGSLEGLLSAVFAAYERHERPTDVAPEERLQPRLGQRVALIPTDQDRALRVMSTLRRQCGRAAALAVTRAACSDEPDAGTAVYRFVRYAIDEQKHRACEHCRKRASCAGRGGMGPCPKQRGRAFSDITHPAVERLFRISRSVGQECEHMRQFVRFQHLAGEGADVWFARVNPKASVVPLILDHFVE
;
A
#
# COMPACT_ATOMS: atom_id res chain seq x y z
N VAL A 1 17.00 -11.59 34.24
CA VAL A 1 16.99 -12.08 32.84
C VAL A 1 15.58 -11.85 32.31
N GLY A 2 15.34 -10.68 31.73
CA GLY A 2 14.05 -10.31 31.15
C GLY A 2 13.86 -11.02 29.82
N SER A 3 13.00 -12.04 29.79
CA SER A 3 12.52 -12.66 28.56
C SER A 3 11.69 -11.63 27.80
N VAL A 4 12.26 -11.02 26.76
CA VAL A 4 11.51 -10.24 25.79
C VAL A 4 10.68 -11.27 25.01
N ARG A 5 9.47 -11.53 25.48
CA ARG A 5 8.47 -12.22 24.66
C ARG A 5 8.10 -11.28 23.53
N MET A 6 8.73 -11.46 22.38
CA MET A 6 8.31 -10.84 21.12
C MET A 6 6.94 -11.43 20.79
N TRP A 7 5.89 -10.71 21.18
CA TRP A 7 4.52 -11.10 20.84
C TRP A 7 4.36 -10.93 19.33
N ILE A 8 4.22 -12.04 18.64
CA ILE A 8 3.79 -12.04 17.25
C ILE A 8 2.36 -11.50 17.25
N ARG A 9 2.16 -10.38 16.60
CA ARG A 9 0.87 -9.70 16.55
C ARG A 9 0.54 -9.45 15.10
N ASP A 10 -0.70 -9.72 14.71
CA ASP A 10 -1.24 -9.36 13.41
C ASP A 10 -1.99 -8.04 13.53
N SER A 11 -2.07 -7.30 12.44
CA SER A 11 -2.80 -6.03 12.37
C SER A 11 -4.00 -6.19 11.45
N ALA A 12 -5.19 -5.93 12.00
CA ALA A 12 -6.43 -5.90 11.25
C ALA A 12 -6.89 -4.45 11.02
N TYR A 13 -7.46 -4.18 9.85
CA TYR A 13 -8.01 -2.89 9.46
C TYR A 13 -9.33 -3.06 8.71
N ASP A 14 -10.04 -1.97 8.41
CA ASP A 14 -11.37 -1.95 7.82
C ASP A 14 -11.46 -2.27 6.31
N GLY A 15 -10.38 -2.68 5.68
CA GLY A 15 -10.32 -2.96 4.23
C GLY A 15 -10.10 -1.74 3.34
N SER A 16 -10.12 -0.52 3.88
CA SER A 16 -9.85 0.71 3.14
C SER A 16 -8.34 0.95 2.93
N LEU A 17 -7.99 1.79 1.96
CA LEU A 17 -6.61 2.26 1.78
C LEU A 17 -6.12 3.03 3.02
N GLU A 18 -6.98 3.87 3.57
CA GLU A 18 -6.70 4.69 4.74
C GLU A 18 -6.48 3.81 5.98
N GLY A 19 -7.30 2.77 6.16
CA GLY A 19 -7.14 1.78 7.22
C GLY A 19 -5.82 1.01 7.10
N LEU A 20 -5.47 0.56 5.90
CA LEU A 20 -4.19 -0.09 5.62
C LEU A 20 -3.00 0.81 5.98
N LEU A 21 -3.03 2.08 5.55
CA LEU A 21 -1.95 3.02 5.83
C LEU A 21 -1.90 3.40 7.32
N SER A 22 -3.05 3.44 8.00
CA SER A 22 -3.12 3.61 9.46
C SER A 22 -2.50 2.43 10.20
N ALA A 23 -2.71 1.19 9.71
CA ALA A 23 -2.07 0.00 10.26
C ALA A 23 -0.54 0.04 10.08
N VAL A 24 -0.07 0.48 8.92
CA VAL A 24 1.37 0.72 8.67
C VAL A 24 1.92 1.75 9.65
N PHE A 25 1.23 2.88 9.84
CA PHE A 25 1.65 3.92 10.78
C PHE A 25 1.71 3.39 12.22
N ALA A 26 0.68 2.68 12.67
CA ALA A 26 0.60 2.12 14.01
C ALA A 26 1.74 1.12 14.30
N ALA A 27 2.14 0.32 13.30
CA ALA A 27 3.27 -0.58 13.43
C ALA A 27 4.60 0.16 13.66
N TYR A 28 4.78 1.34 13.03
CA TYR A 28 5.94 2.20 13.29
C TYR A 28 5.87 2.87 14.66
N GLU A 29 4.73 3.45 15.01
CA GLU A 29 4.51 4.14 16.28
C GLU A 29 4.75 3.22 17.48
N ARG A 30 4.30 1.97 17.40
CA ARG A 30 4.41 0.97 18.46
C ARG A 30 5.71 0.17 18.41
N HIS A 31 6.57 0.43 17.42
CA HIS A 31 7.78 -0.37 17.16
C HIS A 31 7.49 -1.88 16.98
N GLU A 32 6.31 -2.21 16.44
CA GLU A 32 5.87 -3.58 16.20
C GLU A 32 6.24 -4.04 14.79
N ARG A 33 6.34 -5.36 14.62
CA ARG A 33 6.54 -6.00 13.32
C ARG A 33 5.45 -7.04 13.12
N PRO A 34 4.26 -6.63 12.67
CA PRO A 34 3.18 -7.59 12.40
C PRO A 34 3.62 -8.61 11.36
N THR A 35 3.21 -9.85 11.56
CA THR A 35 3.44 -10.93 10.60
C THR A 35 2.52 -10.76 9.41
N ASP A 36 1.24 -10.50 9.71
CA ASP A 36 0.22 -10.28 8.73
C ASP A 36 -0.51 -8.95 8.99
N VAL A 37 -0.82 -8.25 7.89
CA VAL A 37 -1.62 -7.03 7.87
C VAL A 37 -2.73 -7.28 6.85
N ALA A 38 -3.96 -7.40 7.31
CA ALA A 38 -5.09 -7.75 6.45
C ALA A 38 -6.38 -7.06 6.91
N PRO A 39 -7.38 -6.94 6.02
CA PRO A 39 -8.73 -6.57 6.41
C PRO A 39 -9.26 -7.50 7.51
N GLU A 40 -10.01 -6.95 8.48
CA GLU A 40 -10.54 -7.71 9.61
C GLU A 40 -11.32 -8.95 9.15
N GLU A 41 -12.13 -8.81 8.11
CA GLU A 41 -12.96 -9.89 7.54
C GLU A 41 -12.15 -11.03 6.91
N ARG A 42 -10.90 -10.75 6.52
CA ARG A 42 -10.00 -11.70 5.82
C ARG A 42 -8.90 -12.24 6.71
N LEU A 43 -8.68 -11.63 7.87
CA LEU A 43 -7.62 -12.06 8.78
C LEU A 43 -7.99 -13.38 9.43
N GLN A 44 -7.13 -14.39 9.27
CA GLN A 44 -7.27 -15.68 9.95
C GLN A 44 -6.23 -15.77 11.08
N PRO A 45 -6.64 -15.49 12.32
CA PRO A 45 -5.71 -15.55 13.45
C PRO A 45 -5.16 -16.96 13.65
N ARG A 46 -3.86 -17.09 13.76
CA ARG A 46 -3.24 -18.37 14.13
C ARG A 46 -3.34 -18.59 15.63
N LEU A 47 -3.34 -19.85 16.05
CA LEU A 47 -3.41 -20.21 17.46
C LEU A 47 -2.28 -19.52 18.26
N GLY A 48 -2.64 -18.79 19.29
CA GLY A 48 -1.68 -18.05 20.13
C GLY A 48 -1.20 -16.70 19.60
N GLN A 49 -1.64 -16.26 18.41
CA GLN A 49 -1.38 -14.93 17.90
C GLN A 49 -2.41 -13.93 18.44
N ARG A 50 -1.93 -12.71 18.75
CA ARG A 50 -2.81 -11.60 19.10
C ARG A 50 -3.08 -10.76 17.86
N VAL A 51 -4.31 -10.34 17.69
CA VAL A 51 -4.72 -9.40 16.63
C VAL A 51 -4.91 -8.02 17.25
N ALA A 52 -4.34 -7.01 16.62
CA ALA A 52 -4.61 -5.62 16.92
C ALA A 52 -5.57 -5.04 15.88
N LEU A 53 -6.76 -4.64 16.29
CA LEU A 53 -7.67 -3.85 15.48
C LEU A 53 -7.15 -2.41 15.43
N ILE A 54 -6.89 -1.91 14.24
CA ILE A 54 -6.34 -0.57 14.02
C ILE A 54 -7.45 0.32 13.45
N PRO A 55 -7.88 1.34 14.19
CA PRO A 55 -8.87 2.28 13.69
C PRO A 55 -8.27 3.11 12.56
N THR A 56 -9.12 3.40 11.57
CA THR A 56 -8.76 4.26 10.45
C THR A 56 -8.59 5.70 10.89
N ASP A 57 -7.46 6.30 10.53
CA ASP A 57 -7.08 7.67 10.84
C ASP A 57 -6.56 8.35 9.57
N GLN A 58 -7.31 9.31 9.08
CA GLN A 58 -7.03 10.02 7.82
C GLN A 58 -5.68 10.75 7.86
N ASP A 59 -5.35 11.40 8.98
CA ASP A 59 -4.11 12.17 9.10
C ASP A 59 -2.89 11.24 9.09
N ARG A 60 -2.98 10.11 9.79
CA ARG A 60 -1.94 9.07 9.79
C ARG A 60 -1.73 8.48 8.40
N ALA A 61 -2.82 8.14 7.71
CA ALA A 61 -2.80 7.63 6.34
C ALA A 61 -2.16 8.63 5.37
N LEU A 62 -2.55 9.90 5.42
CA LEU A 62 -1.97 10.97 4.60
C LEU A 62 -0.48 11.17 4.87
N ARG A 63 -0.03 11.05 6.11
CA ARG A 63 1.40 11.14 6.47
C ARG A 63 2.20 10.00 5.85
N VAL A 64 1.70 8.76 5.89
CA VAL A 64 2.36 7.61 5.25
C VAL A 64 2.40 7.80 3.73
N MET A 65 1.26 8.12 3.11
CA MET A 65 1.17 8.32 1.66
C MET A 65 2.06 9.45 1.17
N SER A 66 2.09 10.60 1.86
CA SER A 66 2.94 11.74 1.49
C SER A 66 4.43 11.39 1.61
N THR A 67 4.81 10.63 2.64
CA THR A 67 6.18 10.15 2.82
C THR A 67 6.57 9.19 1.70
N LEU A 68 5.68 8.25 1.35
CA LEU A 68 5.88 7.31 0.25
C LEU A 68 6.06 8.03 -1.09
N ARG A 69 5.18 9.00 -1.41
CA ARG A 69 5.30 9.82 -2.64
C ARG A 69 6.60 10.60 -2.68
N ARG A 70 7.02 11.16 -1.56
CA ARG A 70 8.26 11.94 -1.46
C ARG A 70 9.51 11.08 -1.60
N GLN A 71 9.52 9.88 -1.01
CA GLN A 71 10.71 9.01 -0.99
C GLN A 71 10.77 8.07 -2.20
N CYS A 72 9.65 7.49 -2.60
CA CYS A 72 9.59 6.44 -3.62
C CYS A 72 8.94 6.88 -4.94
N GLY A 73 8.34 8.07 -4.97
CA GLY A 73 7.71 8.63 -6.18
C GLY A 73 6.25 8.22 -6.38
N ARG A 74 5.64 8.76 -7.45
CA ARG A 74 4.22 8.55 -7.77
C ARG A 74 3.91 7.09 -8.13
N ALA A 75 4.81 6.42 -8.83
CA ALA A 75 4.63 5.04 -9.25
C ALA A 75 4.47 4.08 -8.06
N ALA A 76 5.29 4.26 -7.01
CA ALA A 76 5.17 3.49 -5.78
C ALA A 76 3.86 3.75 -5.04
N ALA A 77 3.44 5.02 -4.97
CA ALA A 77 2.16 5.40 -4.37
C ALA A 77 0.98 4.76 -5.11
N LEU A 78 0.98 4.82 -6.46
CA LEU A 78 -0.03 4.17 -7.29
C LEU A 78 -0.04 2.65 -7.09
N ALA A 79 1.13 2.02 -6.98
CA ALA A 79 1.23 0.59 -6.73
C ALA A 79 0.61 0.21 -5.38
N VAL A 80 0.82 1.01 -4.34
CA VAL A 80 0.19 0.82 -3.02
C VAL A 80 -1.32 1.00 -3.10
N THR A 81 -1.81 2.05 -3.78
CA THR A 81 -3.25 2.28 -3.97
C THR A 81 -3.90 1.10 -4.72
N ARG A 82 -3.29 0.62 -5.79
CA ARG A 82 -3.79 -0.56 -6.52
C ARG A 82 -3.79 -1.82 -5.65
N ALA A 83 -2.73 -2.04 -4.87
CA ALA A 83 -2.66 -3.20 -4.00
C ALA A 83 -3.74 -3.18 -2.90
N ALA A 84 -4.10 -2.02 -2.38
CA ALA A 84 -5.20 -1.88 -1.43
C ALA A 84 -6.57 -2.27 -2.03
N CYS A 85 -6.73 -2.15 -3.35
CA CYS A 85 -7.94 -2.57 -4.07
C CYS A 85 -7.92 -4.06 -4.47
N SER A 86 -6.84 -4.79 -4.17
CA SER A 86 -6.66 -6.19 -4.59
C SER A 86 -7.40 -7.17 -3.70
N ASP A 87 -7.86 -8.27 -4.31
CA ASP A 87 -8.41 -9.41 -3.57
C ASP A 87 -7.37 -10.40 -3.05
N GLU A 88 -6.10 -10.19 -3.38
CA GLU A 88 -5.03 -11.03 -2.88
C GLU A 88 -4.97 -11.02 -1.34
N PRO A 89 -4.95 -12.19 -0.69
CA PRO A 89 -5.07 -12.27 0.76
C PRO A 89 -3.91 -11.63 1.52
N ASP A 90 -2.73 -11.54 0.89
CA ASP A 90 -1.53 -10.95 1.46
C ASP A 90 -1.25 -9.51 0.97
N ALA A 91 -2.20 -8.87 0.29
CA ALA A 91 -2.00 -7.54 -0.29
C ALA A 91 -1.61 -6.50 0.77
N GLY A 92 -2.28 -6.46 1.91
CA GLY A 92 -1.94 -5.56 3.02
C GLY A 92 -0.55 -5.84 3.59
N THR A 93 -0.21 -7.12 3.76
CA THR A 93 1.13 -7.55 4.21
C THR A 93 2.21 -7.17 3.20
N ALA A 94 1.94 -7.30 1.90
CA ALA A 94 2.88 -6.90 0.84
C ALA A 94 3.14 -5.38 0.86
N VAL A 95 2.08 -4.58 1.02
CA VAL A 95 2.21 -3.12 1.19
C VAL A 95 3.04 -2.79 2.43
N TYR A 96 2.72 -3.38 3.57
CA TYR A 96 3.47 -3.16 4.81
C TYR A 96 4.96 -3.49 4.64
N ARG A 97 5.29 -4.65 4.09
CA ARG A 97 6.68 -5.08 3.84
C ARG A 97 7.42 -4.15 2.89
N PHE A 98 6.73 -3.70 1.83
CA PHE A 98 7.30 -2.73 0.90
C PHE A 98 7.59 -1.39 1.57
N VAL A 99 6.64 -0.85 2.34
CA VAL A 99 6.84 0.42 3.04
C VAL A 99 7.99 0.33 4.05
N ARG A 100 8.08 -0.79 4.78
CA ARG A 100 9.22 -1.07 5.67
C ARG A 100 10.55 -1.07 4.92
N TYR A 101 10.64 -1.81 3.83
CA TYR A 101 11.82 -1.84 2.98
C TYR A 101 12.18 -0.46 2.45
N ALA A 102 11.20 0.26 1.92
CA ALA A 102 11.42 1.55 1.28
C ALA A 102 11.87 2.65 2.26
N ILE A 103 11.35 2.62 3.49
CA ILE A 103 11.64 3.67 4.49
C ILE A 103 12.85 3.31 5.34
N ASP A 104 12.93 2.07 5.84
CA ASP A 104 13.96 1.69 6.81
C ASP A 104 15.24 1.17 6.15
N GLU A 105 15.12 0.18 5.29
CA GLU A 105 16.30 -0.54 4.78
C GLU A 105 17.09 0.29 3.78
N GLN A 106 16.41 1.07 2.95
CA GLN A 106 17.09 1.92 1.97
C GLN A 106 17.87 3.08 2.60
N LYS A 107 17.42 3.60 3.74
CA LYS A 107 18.17 4.64 4.47
C LYS A 107 19.56 4.16 4.88
N HIS A 108 19.66 2.90 5.34
CA HIS A 108 20.93 2.35 5.86
C HIS A 108 21.87 1.95 4.75
N ARG A 109 21.44 1.17 3.77
CA ARG A 109 22.30 0.65 2.69
C ARG A 109 22.94 1.74 1.85
N ALA A 110 22.21 2.79 1.60
CA ALA A 110 22.64 3.82 0.68
C ALA A 110 23.67 4.78 1.27
N CYS A 111 23.64 5.01 2.57
CA CYS A 111 24.61 5.87 3.23
C CYS A 111 25.94 5.17 3.52
N GLU A 112 25.95 3.86 3.70
CA GLU A 112 27.16 3.09 3.97
C GLU A 112 28.17 3.13 2.83
N HIS A 113 27.68 3.09 1.59
CA HIS A 113 28.53 3.07 0.37
C HIS A 113 28.58 4.41 -0.36
N CYS A 114 28.07 5.50 0.23
CA CYS A 114 28.04 6.80 -0.42
C CYS A 114 29.37 7.54 -0.30
N ARG A 115 30.05 7.81 -1.43
CA ARG A 115 31.29 8.62 -1.48
C ARG A 115 31.14 10.03 -0.90
N LYS A 116 29.92 10.58 -0.86
CA LYS A 116 29.61 11.91 -0.31
C LYS A 116 29.08 11.86 1.13
N ARG A 117 29.24 10.75 1.83
CA ARG A 117 28.70 10.56 3.19
C ARG A 117 29.13 11.67 4.17
N ALA A 118 30.38 12.12 4.06
CA ALA A 118 30.94 13.12 4.95
C ALA A 118 30.35 14.53 4.75
N SER A 119 29.96 14.89 3.52
CA SER A 119 29.48 16.23 3.15
C SER A 119 27.97 16.26 2.80
N CYS A 120 27.24 15.18 3.08
CA CYS A 120 25.83 15.08 2.70
C CYS A 120 24.93 15.82 3.69
N ALA A 121 24.14 16.75 3.20
CA ALA A 121 23.14 17.48 3.99
C ALA A 121 22.06 16.56 4.63
N GLY A 122 21.87 15.34 4.12
CA GLY A 122 20.98 14.33 4.69
C GLY A 122 21.59 13.49 5.84
N ARG A 123 22.82 13.79 6.27
CA ARG A 123 23.54 12.99 7.28
C ARG A 123 22.90 12.98 8.67
N GLY A 124 22.05 13.95 8.98
CA GLY A 124 21.37 14.05 10.28
C GLY A 124 20.03 13.30 10.35
N GLY A 125 19.68 12.46 9.37
CA GLY A 125 18.39 11.74 9.41
C GLY A 125 17.17 12.58 9.06
N MET A 126 17.35 13.84 8.70
CA MET A 126 16.26 14.81 8.52
C MET A 126 15.75 14.94 7.08
N GLY A 127 16.18 14.10 6.14
CA GLY A 127 15.66 14.17 4.78
C GLY A 127 16.08 12.99 3.90
N PRO A 128 15.27 12.65 2.89
CA PRO A 128 15.61 11.60 1.93
C PRO A 128 16.79 12.05 1.06
N CYS A 129 17.74 11.14 0.82
CA CYS A 129 18.85 11.39 -0.09
C CYS A 129 18.31 11.65 -1.51
N PRO A 130 18.60 12.81 -2.13
CA PRO A 130 18.06 13.14 -3.46
C PRO A 130 18.43 12.13 -4.55
N LYS A 131 19.59 11.43 -4.39
CA LYS A 131 20.06 10.40 -5.33
C LYS A 131 19.33 9.07 -5.22
N GLN A 132 18.50 8.89 -4.19
CA GLN A 132 17.82 7.62 -3.91
C GLN A 132 16.33 7.68 -4.08
N ARG A 133 15.81 8.84 -4.43
CA ARG A 133 14.40 9.02 -4.71
C ARG A 133 13.95 8.04 -5.79
N GLY A 134 13.00 7.18 -5.46
CA GLY A 134 12.44 6.20 -6.39
C GLY A 134 13.20 4.87 -6.53
N ARG A 135 14.42 4.75 -6.03
CA ARG A 135 15.22 3.50 -6.18
C ARG A 135 14.62 2.30 -5.49
N ALA A 136 13.95 2.48 -4.35
CA ALA A 136 13.32 1.37 -3.64
C ALA A 136 12.32 0.62 -4.53
N PHE A 137 11.48 1.35 -5.25
CA PHE A 137 10.47 0.75 -6.12
C PHE A 137 11.05 0.17 -7.42
N SER A 138 12.26 0.55 -7.79
CA SER A 138 12.96 0.02 -8.97
C SER A 138 13.75 -1.26 -8.68
N ASP A 139 13.91 -1.63 -7.41
CA ASP A 139 14.62 -2.85 -7.01
C ASP A 139 13.68 -4.06 -7.04
N ILE A 140 13.34 -4.50 -8.24
CA ILE A 140 12.46 -5.64 -8.47
C ILE A 140 13.04 -6.97 -8.02
N THR A 141 14.33 -7.03 -7.66
CA THR A 141 14.96 -8.22 -7.11
C THR A 141 14.63 -8.43 -5.63
N HIS A 142 14.19 -7.36 -4.95
CA HIS A 142 13.78 -7.46 -3.55
C HIS A 142 12.36 -8.06 -3.42
N PRO A 143 12.16 -9.12 -2.62
CA PRO A 143 10.87 -9.85 -2.56
C PRO A 143 9.66 -8.97 -2.23
N ALA A 144 9.83 -7.95 -1.36
CA ALA A 144 8.75 -7.04 -1.01
C ALA A 144 8.34 -6.13 -2.18
N VAL A 145 9.29 -5.73 -3.02
CA VAL A 145 9.03 -4.92 -4.22
C VAL A 145 8.39 -5.77 -5.31
N GLU A 146 8.95 -6.94 -5.55
CA GLU A 146 8.44 -7.90 -6.55
C GLU A 146 6.99 -8.27 -6.25
N ARG A 147 6.67 -8.59 -4.98
CA ARG A 147 5.29 -8.97 -4.60
C ARG A 147 4.32 -7.81 -4.78
N LEU A 148 4.65 -6.61 -4.32
CA LEU A 148 3.82 -5.42 -4.51
C LEU A 148 3.62 -5.13 -6.01
N PHE A 149 4.69 -5.21 -6.80
CA PHE A 149 4.64 -4.97 -8.24
C PHE A 149 3.69 -5.94 -8.94
N ARG A 150 3.74 -7.23 -8.61
CA ARG A 150 2.88 -8.27 -9.17
C ARG A 150 1.41 -8.02 -8.86
N ILE A 151 1.07 -7.72 -7.59
CA ILE A 151 -0.30 -7.38 -7.19
C ILE A 151 -0.78 -6.13 -7.93
N SER A 152 0.02 -5.05 -7.91
CA SER A 152 -0.33 -3.79 -8.58
C SER A 152 -0.53 -3.96 -10.08
N ARG A 153 0.28 -4.80 -10.73
CA ARG A 153 0.15 -5.11 -12.16
C ARG A 153 -1.15 -5.85 -12.46
N SER A 154 -1.51 -6.84 -11.66
CA SER A 154 -2.76 -7.59 -11.80
C SER A 154 -3.98 -6.66 -11.74
N VAL A 155 -4.04 -5.80 -10.71
CA VAL A 155 -5.11 -4.79 -10.57
C VAL A 155 -5.09 -3.78 -11.73
N GLY A 156 -3.90 -3.35 -12.16
CA GLY A 156 -3.76 -2.46 -13.31
C GLY A 156 -4.29 -3.07 -14.62
N GLN A 157 -4.03 -4.34 -14.87
CA GLN A 157 -4.57 -5.05 -16.03
C GLN A 157 -6.09 -5.15 -15.96
N GLU A 158 -6.65 -5.37 -14.79
CA GLU A 158 -8.10 -5.40 -14.60
C GLU A 158 -8.74 -4.02 -14.82
N CYS A 159 -8.11 -2.94 -14.37
CA CYS A 159 -8.54 -1.57 -14.69
C CYS A 159 -8.58 -1.34 -16.23
N GLU A 160 -7.53 -1.72 -16.94
CA GLU A 160 -7.48 -1.60 -18.41
C GLU A 160 -8.56 -2.45 -19.08
N HIS A 161 -8.76 -3.68 -18.62
CA HIS A 161 -9.83 -4.55 -19.12
C HIS A 161 -11.21 -3.90 -18.94
N MET A 162 -11.47 -3.36 -17.75
CA MET A 162 -12.73 -2.66 -17.48
C MET A 162 -12.94 -1.45 -18.40
N ARG A 163 -11.92 -0.60 -18.59
CA ARG A 163 -12.01 0.57 -19.48
C ARG A 163 -12.31 0.18 -20.92
N GLN A 164 -11.78 -0.94 -21.39
CA GLN A 164 -11.94 -1.38 -22.78
C GLN A 164 -13.28 -2.09 -23.05
N PHE A 165 -13.80 -2.83 -22.06
CA PHE A 165 -14.90 -3.77 -22.29
C PHE A 165 -16.21 -3.44 -21.58
N VAL A 166 -16.24 -2.48 -20.64
CA VAL A 166 -17.50 -2.04 -20.03
C VAL A 166 -18.41 -1.44 -21.10
N ARG A 167 -19.67 -1.87 -21.11
CA ARG A 167 -20.73 -1.36 -22.00
C ARG A 167 -21.85 -0.81 -21.16
N PHE A 168 -22.15 0.45 -21.40
CA PHE A 168 -23.29 1.12 -20.76
C PHE A 168 -24.56 0.91 -21.60
N GLN A 169 -25.66 0.70 -20.93
CA GLN A 169 -26.99 0.67 -21.50
C GLN A 169 -27.71 1.94 -21.06
N HIS A 170 -28.35 2.61 -22.01
CA HIS A 170 -29.15 3.78 -21.73
C HIS A 170 -30.55 3.34 -21.28
N LEU A 171 -30.96 3.77 -20.11
CA LEU A 171 -32.28 3.56 -19.56
C LEU A 171 -33.02 4.89 -19.55
N ALA A 172 -33.88 5.10 -20.55
CA ALA A 172 -34.76 6.26 -20.62
C ALA A 172 -36.11 5.91 -19.98
N GLY A 173 -36.55 6.71 -18.99
CA GLY A 173 -37.84 6.57 -18.33
C GLY A 173 -38.42 7.93 -17.95
N GLU A 174 -39.71 7.98 -17.57
CA GLU A 174 -40.34 9.23 -17.13
C GLU A 174 -39.60 9.79 -15.91
N GLY A 175 -38.73 10.81 -16.16
CA GLY A 175 -37.99 11.55 -15.14
C GLY A 175 -36.58 11.07 -14.82
N ALA A 176 -36.03 10.06 -15.49
CA ALA A 176 -34.66 9.61 -15.32
C ALA A 176 -33.96 9.25 -16.64
N ASP A 177 -32.80 9.85 -16.86
CA ASP A 177 -31.89 9.56 -17.95
C ASP A 177 -30.61 8.95 -17.35
N VAL A 178 -30.53 7.61 -17.31
CA VAL A 178 -29.49 6.88 -16.56
C VAL A 178 -28.73 5.94 -17.49
N TRP A 179 -27.40 6.03 -17.42
CA TRP A 179 -26.51 5.06 -18.05
C TRP A 179 -26.11 3.98 -17.03
N PHE A 180 -26.40 2.73 -17.34
CA PHE A 180 -26.18 1.60 -16.47
C PHE A 180 -25.19 0.61 -17.09
N ALA A 181 -24.24 0.12 -16.29
CA ALA A 181 -23.37 -1.00 -16.67
C ALA A 181 -23.27 -2.00 -15.52
N ARG A 182 -23.44 -3.29 -15.84
CA ARG A 182 -23.21 -4.37 -14.88
C ARG A 182 -21.77 -4.88 -15.04
N VAL A 183 -20.99 -4.80 -13.98
CA VAL A 183 -19.60 -5.25 -13.94
C VAL A 183 -19.37 -6.20 -12.77
N ASN A 184 -18.45 -7.14 -12.93
CA ASN A 184 -18.07 -8.08 -11.86
C ASN A 184 -16.54 -8.25 -11.83
N PRO A 185 -15.80 -7.22 -11.45
CA PRO A 185 -14.35 -7.29 -11.35
C PRO A 185 -13.91 -8.18 -10.17
N LYS A 186 -12.72 -8.78 -10.30
CA LYS A 186 -12.08 -9.56 -9.22
C LYS A 186 -11.56 -8.66 -8.10
N ALA A 187 -11.04 -7.48 -8.45
CA ALA A 187 -10.54 -6.50 -7.52
C ALA A 187 -11.47 -5.28 -7.44
N SER A 188 -11.41 -4.50 -6.38
CA SER A 188 -12.21 -3.28 -6.19
C SER A 188 -11.73 -2.14 -7.08
N VAL A 189 -11.79 -2.33 -8.41
CA VAL A 189 -11.21 -1.40 -9.40
C VAL A 189 -12.11 -0.20 -9.75
N VAL A 190 -13.37 -0.23 -9.41
CA VAL A 190 -14.32 0.84 -9.77
C VAL A 190 -13.83 2.23 -9.34
N PRO A 191 -13.36 2.44 -8.10
CA PRO A 191 -12.82 3.76 -7.70
C PRO A 191 -11.59 4.20 -8.48
N LEU A 192 -10.84 3.26 -9.08
CA LEU A 192 -9.62 3.55 -9.85
C LEU A 192 -9.89 3.93 -11.31
N ILE A 193 -11.10 3.67 -11.80
CA ILE A 193 -11.48 3.89 -13.21
C ILE A 193 -12.64 4.87 -13.36
N LEU A 194 -13.20 5.35 -12.27
CA LEU A 194 -14.39 6.22 -12.28
C LEU A 194 -14.20 7.45 -13.15
N ASP A 195 -13.06 8.12 -13.02
CA ASP A 195 -12.74 9.34 -13.78
C ASP A 195 -12.79 9.13 -15.31
N HIS A 196 -12.55 7.91 -15.78
CA HIS A 196 -12.58 7.57 -17.19
C HIS A 196 -14.01 7.55 -17.78
N PHE A 197 -15.03 7.38 -16.94
CA PHE A 197 -16.43 7.25 -17.38
C PHE A 197 -17.26 8.51 -17.07
N VAL A 198 -16.69 9.48 -16.37
CA VAL A 198 -17.39 10.73 -15.96
C VAL A 198 -17.07 11.89 -16.93
N GLU A 199 -16.07 11.74 -17.79
CA GLU A 199 -15.74 12.68 -18.88
C GLU A 199 -16.67 12.44 -20.10
#